data_80c660c52263a8db5f0b8dd264981c21
#
_entry.id   80c660c52263a8db5f0b8dd264981c21
#
_cell.length_a   1.000
_cell.length_b   1.000
_cell.length_c   1.000
_cell.angle_alpha   90.00
_cell.angle_beta   90.00
_cell.angle_gamma   90.00
#
_symmetry.space_group_name_H-M   'P 1'
#
loop_
_entity.id
_entity.type
_entity.pdbx_description
1 polymer ?
#
loop_
_entity_poly.entity_id
_entity_poly.type
_entity_poly.pdbx_seq_one_letter_code
_entity_poly.pdbx_strand_id
1 'polypeptide(L)'
;MTREEIEKTNRGKLTDLKGHKQLLVSFGGIQQALGIPVFEFFNSISDIPCDKVFLRDFHQQWYQKGVDSELDNIDKVIDYLKEIITQNDYNKVCFLGNSMGGYAAILFGSILNVDTVIAFAPQSFIDRFNRLINSDKRWDKQITQVHKDKNKKSKYFDLKKHLSKLKSYKTKINIYYSPNYKLDKKHAERLKTKKNVILHPIQKGGHSIVITARDTGVLSSAIKASFELKNTNNSV
;
A
#
# COMPACT_ATOMS: atom_id res chain seq x y z
N MET A 1 -12.91 -18.51 -7.70
CA MET A 1 -11.48 -18.83 -7.79
C MET A 1 -10.99 -19.18 -6.40
N THR A 2 -10.47 -20.36 -6.19
CA THR A 2 -9.95 -20.79 -4.89
C THR A 2 -8.60 -20.13 -4.62
N ARG A 3 -8.19 -20.06 -3.33
CA ARG A 3 -6.86 -19.55 -2.97
C ARG A 3 -5.74 -20.30 -3.70
N GLU A 4 -5.89 -21.62 -3.85
CA GLU A 4 -4.90 -22.47 -4.51
C GLU A 4 -4.77 -22.17 -6.01
N GLU A 5 -5.88 -21.88 -6.69
CA GLU A 5 -5.88 -21.43 -8.09
C GLU A 5 -5.20 -20.07 -8.24
N ILE A 6 -5.44 -19.16 -7.29
CA ILE A 6 -4.87 -17.80 -7.28
C ILE A 6 -3.36 -17.83 -7.04
N GLU A 7 -2.90 -18.66 -6.11
CA GLU A 7 -1.47 -18.79 -5.78
C GLU A 7 -0.66 -19.39 -6.94
N LYS A 8 -1.28 -20.25 -7.75
CA LYS A 8 -0.64 -20.86 -8.94
C LYS A 8 -0.58 -19.94 -10.16
N THR A 9 -1.25 -18.79 -10.14
CA THR A 9 -1.16 -17.86 -11.27
C THR A 9 0.17 -17.11 -11.27
N ASN A 10 0.83 -17.03 -12.42
CA ASN A 10 2.01 -16.15 -12.61
C ASN A 10 1.62 -14.68 -12.86
N ARG A 11 0.42 -14.26 -12.41
CA ARG A 11 -0.07 -12.90 -12.61
C ARG A 11 0.17 -12.05 -11.37
N GLY A 12 0.66 -10.84 -11.58
CA GLY A 12 0.86 -9.85 -10.52
C GLY A 12 -0.43 -9.12 -10.11
N LYS A 13 -1.53 -9.35 -10.83
CA LYS A 13 -2.81 -8.68 -10.63
C LYS A 13 -3.97 -9.69 -10.58
N LEU A 14 -4.97 -9.38 -9.73
CA LEU A 14 -6.25 -10.09 -9.64
C LEU A 14 -7.35 -9.06 -9.40
N THR A 15 -8.47 -9.19 -10.10
CA THR A 15 -9.65 -8.32 -9.95
C THR A 15 -10.89 -9.13 -9.56
N ASP A 16 -11.69 -8.57 -8.65
CA ASP A 16 -13.03 -9.04 -8.29
C ASP A 16 -13.96 -7.82 -8.34
N LEU A 17 -14.46 -7.51 -9.56
CA LEU A 17 -15.33 -6.37 -9.83
C LEU A 17 -16.75 -6.84 -9.98
N LYS A 18 -17.63 -6.42 -9.07
CA LYS A 18 -19.05 -6.80 -8.98
C LYS A 18 -19.98 -5.60 -9.18
N GLY A 19 -19.44 -4.44 -9.54
CA GLY A 19 -20.21 -3.22 -9.76
C GLY A 19 -20.55 -2.46 -8.47
N HIS A 20 -19.79 -2.66 -7.40
CA HIS A 20 -19.93 -1.85 -6.20
C HIS A 20 -19.47 -0.41 -6.45
N LYS A 21 -19.97 0.51 -5.65
CA LYS A 21 -19.56 1.94 -5.68
C LYS A 21 -18.32 2.24 -4.85
N GLN A 22 -17.74 1.26 -4.20
CA GLN A 22 -16.50 1.33 -3.45
C GLN A 22 -15.44 0.42 -4.10
N LEU A 23 -14.21 0.92 -4.20
CA LEU A 23 -13.06 0.15 -4.67
C LEU A 23 -12.02 0.02 -3.56
N LEU A 24 -11.56 -1.21 -3.32
CA LEU A 24 -10.43 -1.52 -2.47
C LEU A 24 -9.29 -2.10 -3.30
N VAL A 25 -8.14 -1.41 -3.34
CA VAL A 25 -6.92 -1.93 -3.98
C VAL A 25 -5.95 -2.37 -2.90
N SER A 26 -5.57 -3.66 -2.92
CA SER A 26 -4.62 -4.25 -1.97
C SER A 26 -3.25 -4.47 -2.63
N PHE A 27 -2.19 -4.05 -1.94
CA PHE A 27 -0.80 -4.20 -2.38
C PHE A 27 -0.06 -5.19 -1.49
N GLY A 28 0.52 -6.24 -2.08
CA GLY A 28 1.30 -7.25 -1.38
C GLY A 28 2.66 -6.73 -0.91
N GLY A 29 3.09 -7.23 0.25
CA GLY A 29 4.42 -6.99 0.81
C GLY A 29 5.46 -8.01 0.33
N ILE A 30 6.66 -7.99 0.96
CA ILE A 30 7.71 -8.96 0.73
C ILE A 30 7.38 -10.25 1.50
N GLN A 31 7.39 -11.37 0.80
CA GLN A 31 7.23 -12.70 1.42
C GLN A 31 8.59 -13.40 1.51
N GLN A 32 9.01 -13.71 2.73
CA GLN A 32 10.31 -14.37 2.94
C GLN A 32 10.28 -15.89 2.75
N ALA A 33 9.17 -16.55 3.07
CA ALA A 33 9.15 -17.99 3.29
C ALA A 33 8.92 -18.84 2.01
N LEU A 34 8.28 -18.34 0.98
CA LEU A 34 7.82 -19.13 -0.17
C LEU A 34 8.37 -18.67 -1.53
N GLY A 35 9.20 -17.62 -1.58
CA GLY A 35 9.74 -17.10 -2.85
C GLY A 35 8.70 -16.49 -3.80
N ILE A 36 7.42 -16.73 -3.62
CA ILE A 36 6.32 -16.21 -4.43
C ILE A 36 5.51 -15.23 -3.58
N PRO A 37 5.36 -13.95 -4.03
CA PRO A 37 4.49 -13.01 -3.35
C PRO A 37 3.04 -13.51 -3.38
N VAL A 38 2.31 -13.33 -2.28
CA VAL A 38 0.88 -13.65 -2.21
C VAL A 38 0.03 -12.41 -2.44
N PHE A 39 -1.23 -12.59 -2.83
CA PHE A 39 -2.22 -11.51 -2.76
C PHE A 39 -2.59 -11.26 -1.31
N GLU A 40 -1.93 -10.28 -0.71
CA GLU A 40 -2.11 -9.95 0.71
C GLU A 40 -3.53 -9.46 0.97
N PHE A 41 -4.06 -9.75 2.15
CA PHE A 41 -5.43 -9.44 2.58
C PHE A 41 -6.56 -10.21 1.89
N PHE A 42 -6.30 -11.06 0.90
CA PHE A 42 -7.35 -11.72 0.11
C PHE A 42 -8.48 -12.32 0.97
N ASN A 43 -8.13 -13.13 1.97
CA ASN A 43 -9.13 -13.72 2.88
C ASN A 43 -9.68 -12.70 3.89
N SER A 44 -8.86 -11.75 4.33
CA SER A 44 -9.24 -10.79 5.39
C SER A 44 -10.26 -9.75 4.94
N ILE A 45 -10.43 -9.58 3.62
CA ILE A 45 -11.35 -8.60 3.04
C ILE A 45 -12.43 -9.24 2.16
N SER A 46 -12.53 -10.58 2.15
CA SER A 46 -13.49 -11.33 1.33
C SER A 46 -14.93 -10.84 1.55
N ASP A 47 -15.31 -10.64 2.79
CA ASP A 47 -16.69 -10.32 3.20
C ASP A 47 -17.03 -8.83 3.14
N ILE A 48 -16.06 -7.99 2.73
CA ILE A 48 -16.32 -6.55 2.58
C ILE A 48 -17.03 -6.30 1.24
N PRO A 49 -18.22 -5.67 1.24
CA PRO A 49 -18.98 -5.44 0.02
C PRO A 49 -18.41 -4.25 -0.77
N CYS A 50 -17.37 -4.52 -1.56
CA CYS A 50 -16.72 -3.57 -2.45
C CYS A 50 -16.08 -4.30 -3.63
N ASP A 51 -15.81 -3.58 -4.70
CA ASP A 51 -14.96 -4.07 -5.78
C ASP A 51 -13.51 -4.17 -5.28
N LYS A 52 -12.78 -5.18 -5.72
CA LYS A 52 -11.43 -5.47 -5.21
C LYS A 52 -10.43 -5.64 -6.35
N VAL A 53 -9.26 -5.04 -6.15
CA VAL A 53 -8.08 -5.26 -6.98
C VAL A 53 -6.94 -5.65 -6.06
N PHE A 54 -6.26 -6.74 -6.38
CA PHE A 54 -5.10 -7.21 -5.66
C PHE A 54 -3.87 -7.13 -6.56
N LEU A 55 -2.82 -6.52 -6.06
CA LEU A 55 -1.53 -6.42 -6.74
C LEU A 55 -0.43 -7.04 -5.89
N ARG A 56 0.47 -7.79 -6.53
CA ARG A 56 1.68 -8.34 -5.90
C ARG A 56 2.88 -8.11 -6.79
N ASP A 57 3.97 -7.65 -6.22
CA ASP A 57 5.23 -7.40 -6.93
C ASP A 57 6.06 -8.68 -6.97
N PHE A 58 6.07 -9.39 -8.11
CA PHE A 58 6.88 -10.61 -8.28
C PHE A 58 8.39 -10.37 -8.15
N HIS A 59 8.85 -9.15 -8.44
CA HIS A 59 10.25 -8.79 -8.30
C HIS A 59 10.65 -8.44 -6.88
N GLN A 60 9.68 -8.19 -5.99
CA GLN A 60 9.89 -7.73 -4.61
C GLN A 60 10.80 -6.49 -4.55
N GLN A 61 10.58 -5.55 -5.45
CA GLN A 61 11.40 -4.35 -5.67
C GLN A 61 10.62 -3.05 -5.50
N TRP A 62 9.71 -3.00 -4.51
CA TRP A 62 8.89 -1.81 -4.23
C TRP A 62 8.14 -1.31 -5.46
N TYR A 63 7.63 -2.25 -6.26
CA TYR A 63 6.89 -1.98 -7.49
C TYR A 63 7.67 -1.17 -8.53
N GLN A 64 9.00 -1.03 -8.39
CA GLN A 64 9.83 -0.32 -9.35
C GLN A 64 9.83 -0.98 -10.73
N LYS A 65 9.68 -2.30 -10.76
CA LYS A 65 9.47 -3.11 -11.96
C LYS A 65 8.01 -3.49 -12.18
N GLY A 66 7.07 -2.69 -11.62
CA GLY A 66 5.66 -3.03 -11.70
C GLY A 66 5.29 -4.25 -10.88
N VAL A 67 4.39 -5.07 -11.38
CA VAL A 67 3.85 -6.27 -10.71
C VAL A 67 4.18 -7.57 -11.45
N ASP A 68 4.17 -7.55 -12.78
CA ASP A 68 4.45 -8.70 -13.65
C ASP A 68 4.98 -8.23 -15.03
N SER A 69 5.02 -9.13 -16.01
CA SER A 69 5.51 -8.82 -17.37
C SER A 69 4.59 -7.89 -18.18
N GLU A 70 3.31 -7.80 -17.85
CA GLU A 70 2.36 -6.88 -18.50
C GLU A 70 2.46 -5.47 -17.91
N LEU A 71 2.47 -5.38 -16.58
CA LEU A 71 2.61 -4.15 -15.82
C LEU A 71 4.04 -4.06 -15.27
N ASP A 72 5.02 -3.91 -16.14
CA ASP A 72 6.46 -4.06 -15.91
C ASP A 72 7.17 -2.83 -15.33
N ASN A 73 6.43 -1.77 -15.02
CA ASN A 73 6.96 -0.56 -14.40
C ASN A 73 5.88 0.24 -13.65
N ILE A 74 6.32 1.24 -12.88
CA ILE A 74 5.44 2.09 -12.06
C ILE A 74 4.40 2.81 -12.92
N ASP A 75 4.77 3.33 -14.09
CA ASP A 75 3.88 4.14 -14.91
C ASP A 75 2.73 3.28 -15.45
N LYS A 76 3.01 2.04 -15.92
CA LYS A 76 1.96 1.08 -16.33
C LYS A 76 1.02 0.67 -15.18
N VAL A 77 1.54 0.53 -13.97
CA VAL A 77 0.68 0.26 -12.79
C VAL A 77 -0.23 1.46 -12.50
N ILE A 78 0.29 2.69 -12.64
CA ILE A 78 -0.52 3.91 -12.48
C ILE A 78 -1.62 3.96 -13.53
N ASP A 79 -1.29 3.74 -14.80
CA ASP A 79 -2.25 3.77 -15.90
C ASP A 79 -3.35 2.71 -15.73
N TYR A 80 -2.98 1.49 -15.38
CA TYR A 80 -3.90 0.41 -15.09
C TYR A 80 -4.89 0.75 -13.95
N LEU A 81 -4.37 1.24 -12.83
CA LEU A 81 -5.22 1.64 -11.71
C LEU A 81 -6.09 2.84 -12.04
N LYS A 82 -5.56 3.81 -12.79
CA LYS A 82 -6.30 4.97 -13.26
C LYS A 82 -7.47 4.55 -14.16
N GLU A 83 -7.23 3.62 -15.07
CA GLU A 83 -8.25 3.09 -15.96
C GLU A 83 -9.41 2.46 -15.17
N ILE A 84 -9.11 1.56 -14.21
CA ILE A 84 -10.13 0.95 -13.35
C ILE A 84 -10.93 2.01 -12.59
N ILE A 85 -10.24 3.01 -12.00
CA ILE A 85 -10.90 4.05 -11.21
C ILE A 85 -11.83 4.91 -12.08
N THR A 86 -11.40 5.24 -13.31
CA THR A 86 -12.17 6.15 -14.18
C THR A 86 -13.32 5.47 -14.91
N GLN A 87 -13.21 4.17 -15.20
CA GLN A 87 -14.24 3.43 -15.95
C GLN A 87 -15.45 2.99 -15.11
N ASN A 88 -15.31 2.92 -13.78
CA ASN A 88 -16.32 2.29 -12.92
C ASN A 88 -17.07 3.26 -11.99
N ASP A 89 -16.88 4.56 -12.10
CA ASP A 89 -17.59 5.60 -11.35
C ASP A 89 -17.71 5.30 -9.85
N TYR A 90 -16.54 5.09 -9.19
CA TYR A 90 -16.49 4.81 -7.76
C TYR A 90 -16.72 6.06 -6.92
N ASN A 91 -17.57 5.95 -5.89
CA ASN A 91 -17.79 7.00 -4.90
C ASN A 91 -16.64 7.10 -3.90
N LYS A 92 -15.98 5.97 -3.62
CA LYS A 92 -14.85 5.87 -2.68
C LYS A 92 -13.81 4.88 -3.18
N VAL A 93 -12.55 5.30 -3.10
CA VAL A 93 -11.41 4.48 -3.46
C VAL A 93 -10.45 4.41 -2.26
N CYS A 94 -10.18 3.19 -1.79
CA CYS A 94 -9.25 2.92 -0.70
C CYS A 94 -8.09 2.05 -1.17
N PHE A 95 -6.85 2.46 -0.87
CA PHE A 95 -5.66 1.66 -1.10
C PHE A 95 -5.15 1.10 0.22
N LEU A 96 -4.85 -0.20 0.24
CA LEU A 96 -4.46 -0.96 1.43
C LEU A 96 -3.12 -1.65 1.19
N GLY A 97 -2.21 -1.62 2.16
CA GLY A 97 -0.96 -2.35 2.04
C GLY A 97 -0.20 -2.49 3.35
N ASN A 98 0.68 -3.50 3.40
CA ASN A 98 1.56 -3.77 4.53
C ASN A 98 3.02 -3.70 4.08
N SER A 99 3.91 -3.15 4.90
CA SER A 99 5.35 -3.08 4.65
C SER A 99 5.68 -2.48 3.27
N MET A 100 6.26 -3.25 2.33
CA MET A 100 6.47 -2.86 0.93
C MET A 100 5.14 -2.52 0.23
N GLY A 101 4.07 -3.26 0.51
CA GLY A 101 2.73 -2.94 0.00
C GLY A 101 2.19 -1.63 0.59
N GLY A 102 2.51 -1.33 1.85
CA GLY A 102 2.19 -0.04 2.48
C GLY A 102 2.90 1.14 1.81
N TYR A 103 4.16 0.95 1.39
CA TYR A 103 4.86 1.93 0.55
C TYR A 103 4.13 2.14 -0.78
N ALA A 104 3.74 1.05 -1.46
CA ALA A 104 3.04 1.11 -2.74
C ALA A 104 1.67 1.81 -2.60
N ALA A 105 0.90 1.46 -1.57
CA ALA A 105 -0.38 2.09 -1.29
C ALA A 105 -0.26 3.62 -1.11
N ILE A 106 0.76 4.08 -0.37
CA ILE A 106 1.04 5.52 -0.19
C ILE A 106 1.46 6.16 -1.52
N LEU A 107 2.38 5.53 -2.25
CA LEU A 107 2.90 6.07 -3.52
C LEU A 107 1.77 6.22 -4.54
N PHE A 108 1.12 5.12 -4.90
CA PHE A 108 0.10 5.12 -5.94
C PHE A 108 -1.15 5.88 -5.50
N GLY A 109 -1.56 5.75 -4.23
CA GLY A 109 -2.71 6.47 -3.70
C GLY A 109 -2.54 7.99 -3.76
N SER A 110 -1.36 8.50 -3.44
CA SER A 110 -1.06 9.93 -3.52
C SER A 110 -0.93 10.44 -4.96
N ILE A 111 -0.42 9.63 -5.89
CA ILE A 111 -0.34 9.98 -7.32
C ILE A 111 -1.74 10.03 -7.95
N LEU A 112 -2.57 9.04 -7.67
CA LEU A 112 -3.92 8.90 -8.21
C LEU A 112 -4.96 9.72 -7.44
N ASN A 113 -4.53 10.35 -6.34
CA ASN A 113 -5.37 11.21 -5.49
C ASN A 113 -6.64 10.49 -4.99
N VAL A 114 -6.49 9.22 -4.56
CA VAL A 114 -7.58 8.42 -4.02
C VAL A 114 -8.08 8.96 -2.68
N ASP A 115 -9.28 8.55 -2.24
CA ASP A 115 -9.85 9.07 -0.99
C ASP A 115 -9.02 8.70 0.23
N THR A 116 -8.66 7.42 0.38
CA THR A 116 -8.00 6.92 1.59
C THR A 116 -6.89 5.92 1.25
N VAL A 117 -5.81 6.01 2.02
CA VAL A 117 -4.77 4.98 2.11
C VAL A 117 -4.73 4.44 3.53
N ILE A 118 -4.67 3.12 3.67
CA ILE A 118 -4.43 2.38 4.91
C ILE A 118 -3.11 1.64 4.75
N ALA A 119 -2.09 2.03 5.50
CA ALA A 119 -0.76 1.44 5.41
C ALA A 119 -0.31 0.89 6.77
N PHE A 120 -0.03 -0.42 6.82
CA PHE A 120 0.52 -1.08 8.01
C PHE A 120 2.04 -1.17 7.90
N ALA A 121 2.75 -0.70 8.92
CA ALA A 121 4.22 -0.71 9.00
C ALA A 121 4.94 -0.35 7.67
N PRO A 122 4.51 0.72 6.94
CA PRO A 122 5.05 1.02 5.63
C PRO A 122 6.51 1.42 5.70
N GLN A 123 7.28 1.03 4.68
CA GLN A 123 8.60 1.60 4.45
C GLN A 123 8.45 2.94 3.72
N SER A 124 8.88 4.03 4.32
CA SER A 124 8.76 5.37 3.74
C SER A 124 9.98 5.82 2.93
N PHE A 125 11.04 5.00 2.91
CA PHE A 125 12.24 5.22 2.09
C PHE A 125 12.95 3.91 1.75
N ILE A 126 13.58 3.88 0.58
CA ILE A 126 14.45 2.81 0.09
C ILE A 126 15.75 3.37 -0.48
N ASP A 127 15.96 4.67 -0.40
CA ASP A 127 17.19 5.31 -0.86
C ASP A 127 18.37 5.04 0.09
N ARG A 128 19.58 5.05 -0.47
CA ARG A 128 20.80 4.72 0.26
C ARG A 128 21.07 5.65 1.44
N PHE A 129 20.83 6.96 1.28
CA PHE A 129 21.14 7.94 2.31
C PHE A 129 20.25 7.73 3.55
N ASN A 130 18.93 7.69 3.38
CA ASN A 130 18.02 7.46 4.50
C ASN A 130 18.25 6.10 5.17
N ARG A 131 18.55 5.05 4.38
CA ARG A 131 18.87 3.72 4.93
C ARG A 131 20.14 3.77 5.81
N LEU A 132 21.18 4.46 5.34
CA LEU A 132 22.44 4.61 6.08
C LEU A 132 22.22 5.33 7.41
N ILE A 133 21.65 6.53 7.40
CA ILE A 133 21.47 7.34 8.63
C ILE A 133 20.50 6.71 9.63
N ASN A 134 19.57 5.86 9.19
CA ASN A 134 18.66 5.14 10.06
C ASN A 134 19.12 3.73 10.41
N SER A 135 20.28 3.28 9.89
CA SER A 135 20.80 1.93 10.06
C SER A 135 19.80 0.85 9.65
N ASP A 136 18.98 1.12 8.60
CA ASP A 136 18.01 0.17 8.09
C ASP A 136 18.66 -0.77 7.08
N LYS A 137 19.06 -1.96 7.55
CA LYS A 137 19.66 -3.02 6.75
C LYS A 137 18.63 -4.07 6.27
N ARG A 138 17.34 -3.85 6.54
CA ARG A 138 16.30 -4.81 6.11
C ARG A 138 16.26 -4.90 4.58
N TRP A 139 15.98 -6.08 4.08
CA TRP A 139 15.75 -6.32 2.65
C TRP A 139 16.93 -5.91 1.75
N ASP A 140 18.16 -6.05 2.23
CA ASP A 140 19.35 -5.52 1.56
C ASP A 140 19.56 -6.11 0.17
N LYS A 141 19.26 -7.41 0.00
CA LYS A 141 19.33 -8.09 -1.33
C LYS A 141 18.34 -7.45 -2.31
N GLN A 142 17.09 -7.32 -1.94
CA GLN A 142 16.03 -6.75 -2.78
C GLN A 142 16.30 -5.27 -3.10
N ILE A 143 16.68 -4.49 -2.10
CA ILE A 143 17.05 -3.07 -2.28
C ILE A 143 18.25 -2.90 -3.19
N THR A 144 19.25 -3.77 -3.06
CA THR A 144 20.41 -3.77 -3.98
C THR A 144 19.96 -4.00 -5.42
N GLN A 145 19.00 -4.89 -5.67
CA GLN A 145 18.45 -5.12 -7.01
C GLN A 145 17.70 -3.88 -7.53
N VAL A 146 16.90 -3.22 -6.68
CA VAL A 146 16.25 -1.95 -7.04
C VAL A 146 17.28 -0.92 -7.50
N HIS A 147 18.37 -0.77 -6.76
CA HIS A 147 19.40 0.22 -7.09
C HIS A 147 20.22 -0.13 -8.34
N LYS A 148 20.34 -1.40 -8.70
CA LYS A 148 20.99 -1.86 -9.93
C LYS A 148 20.13 -1.68 -11.18
N ASP A 149 18.82 -1.61 -11.03
CA ASP A 149 17.90 -1.45 -12.16
C ASP A 149 18.14 -0.11 -12.87
N LYS A 150 18.35 -0.15 -14.18
CA LYS A 150 18.55 1.07 -15.00
C LYS A 150 17.26 1.89 -15.14
N ASN A 151 16.11 1.23 -15.11
CA ASN A 151 14.81 1.83 -15.31
C ASN A 151 14.15 2.30 -14.00
N LYS A 152 14.84 2.19 -12.86
CA LYS A 152 14.32 2.61 -11.56
C LYS A 152 13.87 4.07 -11.54
N LYS A 153 12.75 4.33 -10.91
CA LYS A 153 12.22 5.69 -10.71
C LYS A 153 12.70 6.25 -9.35
N SER A 154 13.98 6.63 -9.27
CA SER A 154 14.62 7.11 -8.02
C SER A 154 13.89 8.28 -7.36
N LYS A 155 13.09 9.06 -8.10
CA LYS A 155 12.24 10.13 -7.57
C LYS A 155 11.22 9.64 -6.53
N TYR A 156 10.91 8.34 -6.53
CA TYR A 156 9.97 7.71 -5.61
C TYR A 156 10.62 7.00 -4.43
N PHE A 157 11.96 6.92 -4.35
CA PHE A 157 12.66 6.20 -3.29
C PHE A 157 12.47 6.80 -1.89
N ASP A 158 11.99 8.03 -1.78
CA ASP A 158 11.66 8.70 -0.52
C ASP A 158 10.24 9.28 -0.60
N LEU A 159 9.31 8.62 0.08
CA LEU A 159 7.90 9.04 0.11
C LEU A 159 7.72 10.42 0.76
N LYS A 160 8.56 10.81 1.73
CA LYS A 160 8.47 12.15 2.31
C LYS A 160 8.77 13.23 1.28
N LYS A 161 9.84 13.03 0.47
CA LYS A 161 10.19 13.93 -0.63
C LYS A 161 9.13 13.90 -1.72
N HIS A 162 8.60 12.71 -2.05
CA HIS A 162 7.53 12.57 -3.03
C HIS A 162 6.29 13.37 -2.61
N LEU A 163 5.76 13.14 -1.42
CA LEU A 163 4.58 13.86 -0.90
C LEU A 163 4.80 15.38 -0.80
N SER A 164 6.05 15.82 -0.55
CA SER A 164 6.37 17.27 -0.52
C SER A 164 6.34 17.93 -1.89
N LYS A 165 6.53 17.17 -2.97
CA LYS A 165 6.53 17.68 -4.34
C LYS A 165 5.14 17.73 -4.96
N LEU A 166 4.18 17.06 -4.38
CA LEU A 166 2.79 17.14 -4.83
C LEU A 166 2.22 18.51 -4.46
N LYS A 167 1.81 19.28 -5.46
CA LYS A 167 1.24 20.64 -5.26
C LYS A 167 -0.01 20.60 -4.38
N SER A 168 -0.87 19.62 -4.64
CA SER A 168 -2.03 19.31 -3.79
C SER A 168 -2.40 17.83 -3.95
N TYR A 169 -2.71 17.16 -2.85
CA TYR A 169 -3.35 15.86 -2.85
C TYR A 169 -4.36 15.81 -1.69
N LYS A 170 -5.50 15.19 -1.94
CA LYS A 170 -6.60 15.09 -0.96
C LYS A 170 -6.55 13.77 -0.19
N THR A 171 -5.79 12.81 -0.68
CA THR A 171 -5.69 11.46 -0.10
C THR A 171 -5.40 11.50 1.40
N LYS A 172 -6.30 10.93 2.19
CA LYS A 172 -6.09 10.72 3.63
C LYS A 172 -5.23 9.47 3.81
N ILE A 173 -4.06 9.61 4.43
CA ILE A 173 -3.10 8.52 4.62
C ILE A 173 -3.09 8.12 6.09
N ASN A 174 -3.65 6.94 6.40
CA ASN A 174 -3.66 6.34 7.74
C ASN A 174 -2.52 5.34 7.85
N ILE A 175 -1.56 5.61 8.74
CA ILE A 175 -0.39 4.76 8.97
C ILE A 175 -0.52 4.07 10.33
N TYR A 176 -0.64 2.76 10.32
CA TYR A 176 -0.62 1.90 11.49
C TYR A 176 0.80 1.38 11.69
N TYR A 177 1.36 1.51 12.89
CA TYR A 177 2.73 1.12 13.17
C TYR A 177 2.92 0.70 14.62
N SER A 178 3.96 -0.10 14.90
CA SER A 178 4.36 -0.43 16.27
C SER A 178 5.34 0.63 16.78
N PRO A 179 5.01 1.40 17.84
CA PRO A 179 5.93 2.34 18.44
C PRO A 179 7.11 1.64 19.13
N ASN A 180 6.96 0.36 19.48
CA ASN A 180 7.98 -0.47 20.11
C ASN A 180 8.98 -1.08 19.10
N TYR A 181 8.68 -1.01 17.80
CA TYR A 181 9.61 -1.45 16.76
C TYR A 181 10.30 -0.25 16.11
N LYS A 182 11.55 -0.02 16.52
CA LYS A 182 12.32 1.22 16.25
C LYS A 182 12.32 1.65 14.78
N LEU A 183 12.47 0.72 13.84
CA LEU A 183 12.52 1.07 12.41
C LEU A 183 11.16 1.47 11.87
N ASP A 184 10.09 0.75 12.21
CA ASP A 184 8.73 1.09 11.75
C ASP A 184 8.28 2.43 12.33
N LYS A 185 8.61 2.70 13.59
CA LYS A 185 8.42 4.01 14.21
C LYS A 185 9.10 5.11 13.41
N LYS A 186 10.38 4.93 13.06
CA LYS A 186 11.13 5.90 12.23
C LYS A 186 10.48 6.13 10.87
N HIS A 187 10.04 5.05 10.19
CA HIS A 187 9.37 5.18 8.91
C HIS A 187 8.03 5.90 9.01
N ALA A 188 7.22 5.62 10.02
CA ALA A 188 5.92 6.25 10.21
C ALA A 188 6.07 7.72 10.63
N GLU A 189 6.85 7.99 11.67
CA GLU A 189 6.95 9.34 12.25
C GLU A 189 7.58 10.37 11.32
N ARG A 190 8.47 9.97 10.39
CA ARG A 190 9.01 10.92 9.41
C ARG A 190 7.95 11.45 8.43
N LEU A 191 6.82 10.77 8.28
CA LEU A 191 5.69 11.23 7.45
C LEU A 191 4.67 12.08 8.23
N LYS A 192 4.73 12.10 9.57
CA LYS A 192 3.80 12.84 10.45
C LYS A 192 3.64 14.32 10.07
N THR A 193 4.68 14.94 9.51
CA THR A 193 4.66 16.36 9.14
C THR A 193 3.82 16.67 7.89
N LYS A 194 3.25 15.66 7.24
CA LYS A 194 2.38 15.85 6.07
C LYS A 194 0.93 16.01 6.50
N LYS A 195 0.27 17.05 5.99
CA LYS A 195 -1.07 17.49 6.43
C LYS A 195 -2.12 16.37 6.46
N ASN A 196 -2.07 15.46 5.50
CA ASN A 196 -3.08 14.41 5.32
C ASN A 196 -2.64 13.05 5.89
N VAL A 197 -1.54 12.99 6.65
CA VAL A 197 -1.03 11.77 7.28
C VAL A 197 -1.47 11.70 8.73
N ILE A 198 -2.11 10.60 9.09
CA ILE A 198 -2.58 10.30 10.46
C ILE A 198 -1.88 9.03 10.93
N LEU A 199 -1.26 9.10 12.10
CA LEU A 199 -0.54 7.98 12.71
C LEU A 199 -1.42 7.26 13.74
N HIS A 200 -1.48 5.94 13.63
CA HIS A 200 -2.22 5.05 14.52
C HIS A 200 -1.24 4.06 15.18
N PRO A 201 -0.74 4.33 16.39
CA PRO A 201 0.18 3.42 17.06
C PRO A 201 -0.55 2.18 17.59
N ILE A 202 0.01 0.99 17.32
CA ILE A 202 -0.43 -0.30 17.86
C ILE A 202 0.70 -0.85 18.74
N GLN A 203 0.43 -0.99 20.05
CA GLN A 203 1.48 -1.31 21.05
C GLN A 203 2.05 -2.71 20.92
N LYS A 204 1.28 -3.67 20.38
CA LYS A 204 1.68 -5.08 20.22
C LYS A 204 1.92 -5.42 18.75
N GLY A 205 2.73 -6.45 18.47
CA GLY A 205 2.86 -7.05 17.12
C GLY A 205 4.16 -6.75 16.37
N GLY A 206 4.99 -5.83 16.82
CA GLY A 206 6.28 -5.50 16.15
C GLY A 206 6.08 -5.11 14.68
N HIS A 207 6.92 -5.61 13.76
CA HIS A 207 6.76 -5.40 12.32
C HIS A 207 5.51 -6.11 11.73
N SER A 208 5.03 -7.15 12.40
CA SER A 208 3.86 -7.92 11.98
C SER A 208 2.54 -7.38 12.56
N ILE A 209 2.46 -6.08 12.83
CA ILE A 209 1.26 -5.43 13.41
C ILE A 209 -0.03 -5.68 12.63
N VAL A 210 0.07 -5.98 11.35
CA VAL A 210 -1.09 -6.29 10.51
C VAL A 210 -1.85 -7.52 11.02
N ILE A 211 -1.13 -8.50 11.60
CA ILE A 211 -1.75 -9.68 12.23
C ILE A 211 -2.54 -9.22 13.47
N THR A 212 -1.93 -8.42 14.34
CA THR A 212 -2.63 -7.86 15.51
C THR A 212 -3.84 -7.04 15.09
N ALA A 213 -3.71 -6.18 14.06
CA ALA A 213 -4.81 -5.37 13.56
C ALA A 213 -5.98 -6.21 13.01
N ARG A 214 -5.67 -7.33 12.34
CA ARG A 214 -6.67 -8.30 11.90
C ARG A 214 -7.39 -8.95 13.10
N ASP A 215 -6.63 -9.51 14.02
CA ASP A 215 -7.14 -10.29 15.14
C ASP A 215 -7.94 -9.44 16.14
N THR A 216 -7.64 -8.15 16.23
CA THR A 216 -8.37 -7.18 17.08
C THR A 216 -9.49 -6.43 16.36
N GLY A 217 -9.76 -6.71 15.09
CA GLY A 217 -10.78 -6.02 14.29
C GLY A 217 -10.40 -4.62 13.81
N VAL A 218 -9.20 -4.13 14.13
CA VAL A 218 -8.73 -2.80 13.68
C VAL A 218 -8.65 -2.71 12.16
N LEU A 219 -8.20 -3.77 11.48
CA LEU A 219 -8.15 -3.82 10.02
C LEU A 219 -9.55 -3.63 9.40
N SER A 220 -10.53 -4.43 9.83
CA SER A 220 -11.90 -4.36 9.33
C SER A 220 -12.52 -2.98 9.61
N SER A 221 -12.35 -2.46 10.83
CA SER A 221 -12.85 -1.14 11.22
C SER A 221 -12.24 -0.01 10.39
N ALA A 222 -10.92 -0.06 10.12
CA ALA A 222 -10.24 0.94 9.30
C ALA A 222 -10.76 0.96 7.86
N ILE A 223 -11.00 -0.23 7.28
CA ILE A 223 -11.54 -0.34 5.92
C ILE A 223 -12.99 0.18 5.87
N LYS A 224 -13.86 -0.24 6.80
CA LYS A 224 -15.24 0.26 6.86
C LYS A 224 -15.27 1.78 6.99
N ALA A 225 -14.48 2.36 7.90
CA ALA A 225 -14.39 3.81 8.08
C ALA A 225 -13.89 4.55 6.83
N SER A 226 -13.09 3.90 5.97
CA SER A 226 -12.62 4.50 4.72
C SER A 226 -13.72 4.66 3.67
N PHE A 227 -14.79 3.86 3.76
CA PHE A 227 -15.94 3.89 2.87
C PHE A 227 -17.14 4.68 3.41
N GLU A 228 -17.13 5.03 4.70
CA GLU A 228 -18.18 5.85 5.27
C GLU A 228 -18.19 7.23 4.60
N LEU A 229 -19.31 7.56 3.97
CA LEU A 229 -19.58 8.92 3.50
C LEU A 229 -19.70 9.79 4.75
N LYS A 230 -18.95 10.89 4.82
CA LYS A 230 -19.31 11.95 5.77
C LYS A 230 -20.75 12.31 5.45
N ASN A 231 -21.66 12.07 6.40
CA ASN A 231 -22.98 12.66 6.32
C ASN A 231 -22.80 14.18 6.21
N THR A 232 -22.94 14.71 5.01
CA THR A 232 -23.11 16.13 4.77
C THR A 232 -24.56 16.49 5.12
N ASN A 233 -24.95 16.20 6.35
CA ASN A 233 -26.11 16.81 6.95
C ASN A 233 -25.58 17.85 7.92
N ASN A 234 -25.49 19.08 7.41
CA ASN A 234 -25.75 20.28 8.18
C ASN A 234 -25.66 21.46 7.25
N SER A 235 -26.84 21.91 6.81
CA SER A 235 -27.12 23.34 6.95
C SER A 235 -28.53 23.61 6.49
N VAL A 236 -29.42 23.70 7.40
CA VAL A 236 -30.51 24.66 7.30
C VAL A 236 -30.18 25.75 8.28
#